data_e83d0260acbfecf90fdb3b4d6067d914
#
_entry.id   e83d0260acbfecf90fdb3b4d6067d914
#
_cell.length_a   1.000
_cell.length_b   1.000
_cell.length_c   1.000
_cell.angle_alpha   90.00
_cell.angle_beta   90.00
_cell.angle_gamma   90.00
#
_symmetry.space_group_name_H-M   'P 1'
#
loop_
_entity.id
_entity.type
_entity.pdbx_description
1 polymer ?
#
loop_
_entity_poly.entity_id
_entity_poly.type
_entity_poly.pdbx_seq_one_letter_code
_entity_poly.pdbx_strand_id
1 'polypeptide(L)'
;MTDFKTDLKTYEFNHTMIRVKDPKVSLYFYEEILGMKLISTMENQNGKFTLYFLAYVNAEDQATLASQSDDKRRAYAFNRPGVLELTHNWGTENDDNFKYANGNSEPGRGFGHTAIIVDNIEEACKRFESFGDKVKWVKRLTDGNMKNIAFIADPDGYWVEILNRAFA
;
A
#
# COMPACT_ATOMS: atom_id res chain seq x y z
N MET A 1 -4.69 4.49 42.11
CA MET A 1 -4.78 3.89 40.78
C MET A 1 -3.98 4.75 39.84
N THR A 2 -2.92 4.24 39.24
CA THR A 2 -2.17 4.96 38.21
C THR A 2 -3.06 5.10 36.98
N ASP A 3 -3.35 6.33 36.59
CA ASP A 3 -4.18 6.64 35.40
C ASP A 3 -3.33 6.41 34.15
N PHE A 4 -3.36 5.19 33.59
CA PHE A 4 -2.66 4.83 32.35
C PHE A 4 -3.39 5.37 31.13
N LYS A 5 -3.30 6.68 30.87
CA LYS A 5 -3.85 7.30 29.69
C LYS A 5 -2.81 7.36 28.58
N THR A 6 -3.24 7.10 27.34
CA THR A 6 -2.41 7.32 26.15
C THR A 6 -2.11 8.80 25.99
N ASP A 7 -0.84 9.16 25.93
CA ASP A 7 -0.41 10.50 25.53
C ASP A 7 -0.48 10.60 24.00
N LEU A 8 -1.54 11.21 23.49
CA LEU A 8 -1.82 11.37 22.06
C LEU A 8 -0.72 12.14 21.30
N LYS A 9 0.18 12.84 22.01
CA LYS A 9 1.34 13.50 21.39
C LYS A 9 2.48 12.55 21.06
N THR A 10 2.47 11.33 21.62
CA THR A 10 3.55 10.34 21.48
C THR A 10 3.11 9.08 20.75
N TYR A 11 1.82 8.96 20.40
CA TYR A 11 1.27 7.80 19.69
C TYR A 11 0.82 8.22 18.29
N GLU A 12 1.25 7.47 17.28
CA GLU A 12 0.87 7.68 15.89
C GLU A 12 0.65 6.33 15.20
N PHE A 13 -0.37 6.23 14.34
CA PHE A 13 -0.57 5.06 13.49
C PHE A 13 0.40 5.14 12.30
N ASN A 14 1.51 4.38 12.38
CA ASN A 14 2.61 4.46 11.43
C ASN A 14 2.31 3.71 10.11
N HIS A 15 2.07 2.39 10.16
CA HIS A 15 1.96 1.57 8.96
C HIS A 15 0.92 0.46 9.05
N THR A 16 0.52 -0.02 7.87
CA THR A 16 -0.20 -1.28 7.67
C THR A 16 0.70 -2.25 6.91
N MET A 17 0.77 -3.49 7.35
CA MET A 17 1.52 -4.54 6.67
C MET A 17 0.58 -5.48 5.90
N ILE A 18 0.95 -5.79 4.67
CA ILE A 18 0.36 -6.86 3.87
C ILE A 18 1.45 -7.79 3.32
N ARG A 19 1.11 -9.04 3.09
CA ARG A 19 2.03 -9.99 2.45
C ARG A 19 1.84 -10.01 0.96
N VAL A 20 2.96 -10.02 0.22
CA VAL A 20 2.96 -10.06 -1.24
C VAL A 20 3.68 -11.31 -1.75
N LYS A 21 3.14 -11.92 -2.81
CA LYS A 21 3.68 -13.13 -3.41
C LYS A 21 4.97 -12.85 -4.18
N ASP A 22 4.94 -11.86 -5.07
CA ASP A 22 6.06 -11.43 -5.90
C ASP A 22 6.32 -9.94 -5.71
N PRO A 23 7.44 -9.57 -5.06
CA PRO A 23 7.74 -8.18 -4.77
C PRO A 23 7.95 -7.33 -6.02
N LYS A 24 8.40 -7.91 -7.14
CA LYS A 24 8.61 -7.17 -8.40
C LYS A 24 7.28 -6.68 -8.96
N VAL A 25 6.28 -7.55 -8.97
CA VAL A 25 4.95 -7.20 -9.47
C VAL A 25 4.25 -6.22 -8.53
N SER A 26 4.37 -6.45 -7.22
CA SER A 26 3.76 -5.58 -6.22
C SER A 26 4.42 -4.20 -6.18
N LEU A 27 5.75 -4.10 -6.21
CA LEU A 27 6.45 -2.81 -6.28
C LEU A 27 6.06 -2.03 -7.55
N TYR A 28 5.98 -2.69 -8.72
CA TYR A 28 5.48 -2.05 -9.93
C TYR A 28 4.07 -1.45 -9.73
N PHE A 29 3.17 -2.21 -9.11
CA PHE A 29 1.80 -1.73 -8.86
C PHE A 29 1.80 -0.51 -7.92
N TYR A 30 2.49 -0.59 -6.79
CA TYR A 30 2.48 0.49 -5.79
C TYR A 30 3.30 1.71 -6.22
N GLU A 31 4.41 1.54 -6.95
CA GLU A 31 5.24 2.67 -7.41
C GLU A 31 4.72 3.26 -8.71
N GLU A 32 4.51 2.47 -9.76
CA GLU A 32 4.17 2.99 -11.08
C GLU A 32 2.66 3.27 -11.23
N ILE A 33 1.80 2.37 -10.74
CA ILE A 33 0.35 2.54 -10.89
C ILE A 33 -0.18 3.49 -9.81
N LEU A 34 0.10 3.25 -8.53
CA LEU A 34 -0.38 4.09 -7.43
C LEU A 34 0.46 5.35 -7.21
N GLY A 35 1.73 5.37 -7.64
CA GLY A 35 2.62 6.54 -7.50
C GLY A 35 3.27 6.69 -6.12
N MET A 36 3.23 5.66 -5.28
CA MET A 36 4.00 5.62 -4.03
C MET A 36 5.50 5.56 -4.33
N LYS A 37 6.34 5.70 -3.31
CA LYS A 37 7.80 5.54 -3.43
C LYS A 37 8.31 4.54 -2.42
N LEU A 38 9.18 3.65 -2.87
CA LEU A 38 9.94 2.77 -2.00
C LEU A 38 10.93 3.61 -1.19
N ILE A 39 10.71 3.64 0.13
CA ILE A 39 11.54 4.42 1.06
C ILE A 39 12.71 3.57 1.56
N SER A 40 12.41 2.37 2.04
CA SER A 40 13.42 1.51 2.69
C SER A 40 13.10 0.04 2.42
N THR A 41 14.16 -0.77 2.39
CA THR A 41 14.08 -2.23 2.29
C THR A 41 14.86 -2.86 3.44
N MET A 42 14.32 -3.93 4.03
CA MET A 42 14.97 -4.65 5.12
C MET A 42 14.86 -6.16 4.89
N GLU A 43 16.00 -6.83 4.81
CA GLU A 43 16.07 -8.28 4.70
C GLU A 43 16.21 -8.95 6.08
N ASN A 44 15.46 -10.02 6.29
CA ASN A 44 15.62 -10.90 7.45
C ASN A 44 16.07 -12.29 6.99
N GLN A 45 17.37 -12.52 7.06
CA GLN A 45 17.99 -13.79 6.62
C GLN A 45 17.51 -15.00 7.44
N ASN A 46 17.28 -14.83 8.72
CA ASN A 46 16.82 -15.91 9.59
C ASN A 46 15.34 -16.26 9.33
N GLY A 47 14.50 -15.24 9.12
CA GLY A 47 13.08 -15.41 8.84
C GLY A 47 12.76 -15.68 7.37
N LYS A 48 13.75 -15.57 6.46
CA LYS A 48 13.60 -15.73 5.01
C LYS A 48 12.51 -14.84 4.42
N PHE A 49 12.55 -13.55 4.76
CA PHE A 49 11.64 -12.55 4.21
C PHE A 49 12.32 -11.20 4.00
N THR A 50 11.73 -10.39 3.14
CA THR A 50 12.12 -8.99 2.90
C THR A 50 10.93 -8.08 3.14
N LEU A 51 11.18 -6.95 3.80
CA LEU A 51 10.22 -5.88 4.05
C LEU A 51 10.51 -4.71 3.11
N TYR A 52 9.46 -4.15 2.52
CA TYR A 52 9.51 -2.98 1.65
C TYR A 52 8.56 -1.93 2.22
N PHE A 53 9.09 -0.75 2.56
CA PHE A 53 8.31 0.35 3.12
C PHE A 53 8.07 1.42 2.05
N LEU A 54 6.80 1.64 1.73
CA LEU A 54 6.37 2.58 0.70
C LEU A 54 5.48 3.67 1.30
N ALA A 55 5.55 4.88 0.73
CA ALA A 55 4.62 5.95 1.06
C ALA A 55 4.50 6.96 -0.10
N TYR A 56 3.52 7.84 -0.02
CA TYR A 56 3.49 9.04 -0.84
C TYR A 56 4.52 10.04 -0.32
N VAL A 57 5.48 10.41 -1.15
CA VAL A 57 6.61 11.27 -0.80
C VAL A 57 6.69 12.41 -1.83
N ASN A 58 6.78 13.66 -1.36
CA ASN A 58 6.94 14.79 -2.25
C ASN A 58 8.31 14.78 -2.97
N ALA A 59 8.48 15.59 -4.00
CA ALA A 59 9.68 15.58 -4.84
C ALA A 59 10.96 15.98 -4.07
N GLU A 60 10.85 16.91 -3.11
CA GLU A 60 11.98 17.37 -2.29
C GLU A 60 12.49 16.26 -1.37
N ASP A 61 11.56 15.60 -0.67
CA ASP A 61 11.92 14.46 0.19
C ASP A 61 12.46 13.27 -0.63
N GLN A 62 11.92 13.02 -1.84
CA GLN A 62 12.47 11.97 -2.72
C GLN A 62 13.92 12.23 -3.09
N ALA A 63 14.24 13.47 -3.48
CA ALA A 63 15.61 13.87 -3.81
C ALA A 63 16.55 13.72 -2.59
N THR A 64 16.05 14.10 -1.41
CA THR A 64 16.79 13.96 -0.15
C THR A 64 17.03 12.49 0.18
N LEU A 65 15.99 11.66 0.14
CA LEU A 65 16.08 10.23 0.46
C LEU A 65 17.00 9.45 -0.49
N ALA A 66 17.08 9.86 -1.76
CA ALA A 66 17.96 9.21 -2.75
C ALA A 66 19.44 9.24 -2.34
N SER A 67 19.86 10.26 -1.58
CA SER A 67 21.25 10.43 -1.09
C SER A 67 21.49 9.93 0.34
N GLN A 68 20.45 9.45 1.04
CA GLN A 68 20.55 9.04 2.44
C GLN A 68 20.98 7.58 2.60
N SER A 69 21.60 7.28 3.74
CA SER A 69 21.87 5.89 4.16
C SER A 69 20.57 5.14 4.46
N ASP A 70 20.64 3.81 4.43
CA ASP A 70 19.49 2.94 4.73
C ASP A 70 18.91 3.19 6.12
N ASP A 71 19.75 3.49 7.12
CA ASP A 71 19.28 3.81 8.47
C ASP A 71 18.46 5.10 8.50
N LYS A 72 18.85 6.12 7.76
CA LYS A 72 18.10 7.38 7.66
C LYS A 72 16.80 7.21 6.88
N ARG A 73 16.82 6.44 5.81
CA ARG A 73 15.62 6.10 5.03
C ARG A 73 14.63 5.32 5.89
N ARG A 74 15.10 4.36 6.66
CA ARG A 74 14.29 3.60 7.63
C ARG A 74 13.71 4.50 8.71
N ALA A 75 14.52 5.39 9.29
CA ALA A 75 14.05 6.36 10.26
C ALA A 75 12.96 7.27 9.68
N TYR A 76 13.10 7.70 8.42
CA TYR A 76 12.06 8.47 7.73
C TYR A 76 10.74 7.69 7.60
N ALA A 77 10.79 6.39 7.27
CA ALA A 77 9.60 5.56 7.20
C ALA A 77 8.92 5.38 8.58
N PHE A 78 9.70 5.20 9.65
CA PHE A 78 9.16 4.98 10.99
C PHE A 78 8.74 6.25 11.74
N ASN A 79 9.07 7.43 11.24
CA ASN A 79 8.69 8.71 11.85
C ASN A 79 7.61 9.46 11.04
N ARG A 80 6.73 8.74 10.38
CA ARG A 80 5.61 9.32 9.61
C ARG A 80 4.41 8.40 9.56
N PRO A 81 3.17 8.93 9.45
CA PRO A 81 1.98 8.12 9.18
C PRO A 81 1.89 7.73 7.70
N GLY A 82 0.95 6.82 7.40
CA GLY A 82 0.56 6.46 6.04
C GLY A 82 1.61 5.68 5.27
N VAL A 83 2.36 4.83 5.96
CA VAL A 83 3.31 3.91 5.35
C VAL A 83 2.62 2.57 5.05
N LEU A 84 2.91 2.01 3.89
CA LEU A 84 2.55 0.64 3.54
C LEU A 84 3.81 -0.23 3.63
N GLU A 85 3.74 -1.29 4.43
CA GLU A 85 4.78 -2.32 4.50
C GLU A 85 4.34 -3.53 3.67
N LEU A 86 5.14 -3.89 2.67
CA LEU A 86 4.99 -5.14 1.93
C LEU A 86 5.97 -6.17 2.49
N THR A 87 5.46 -7.32 2.91
CA THR A 87 6.30 -8.43 3.38
C THR A 87 6.31 -9.54 2.34
N HIS A 88 7.47 -9.80 1.75
CA HIS A 88 7.70 -10.92 0.84
C HIS A 88 8.40 -12.07 1.57
N ASN A 89 7.74 -13.20 1.70
CA ASN A 89 8.34 -14.46 2.17
C ASN A 89 9.04 -15.14 1.00
N TRP A 90 10.35 -15.36 1.09
CA TRP A 90 11.16 -15.84 -0.01
C TRP A 90 10.69 -17.19 -0.56
N GLY A 91 10.59 -17.27 -1.86
CA GLY A 91 10.18 -18.47 -2.58
C GLY A 91 8.71 -18.52 -2.98
N THR A 92 7.86 -17.66 -2.40
CA THR A 92 6.43 -17.61 -2.79
C THR A 92 6.23 -17.23 -4.25
N GLU A 93 7.12 -16.42 -4.81
CA GLU A 93 7.13 -16.02 -6.22
C GLU A 93 7.34 -17.17 -7.19
N ASN A 94 7.92 -18.28 -6.73
CA ASN A 94 8.25 -19.46 -7.54
C ASN A 94 7.14 -20.54 -7.52
N ASP A 95 6.09 -20.36 -6.74
CA ASP A 95 4.97 -21.31 -6.65
C ASP A 95 3.72 -20.73 -7.34
N ASP A 96 3.41 -21.20 -8.54
CA ASP A 96 2.26 -20.71 -9.32
C ASP A 96 0.92 -20.91 -8.60
N ASN A 97 0.82 -21.88 -7.70
CA ASN A 97 -0.41 -22.17 -6.96
C ASN A 97 -0.51 -21.40 -5.65
N PHE A 98 0.57 -20.75 -5.21
CA PHE A 98 0.58 -20.00 -3.96
C PHE A 98 -0.29 -18.75 -4.06
N LYS A 99 -1.13 -18.53 -3.04
CA LYS A 99 -1.97 -17.34 -2.90
C LYS A 99 -2.10 -16.97 -1.42
N TYR A 100 -1.98 -15.70 -1.11
CA TYR A 100 -2.36 -15.20 0.20
C TYR A 100 -3.88 -15.05 0.32
N ALA A 101 -4.42 -15.26 1.53
CA ALA A 101 -5.78 -14.88 1.88
C ALA A 101 -5.84 -13.34 1.98
N ASN A 102 -6.45 -12.67 1.00
CA ASN A 102 -6.53 -11.20 0.95
C ASN A 102 -7.70 -10.61 1.76
N GLY A 103 -8.54 -11.45 2.33
CA GLY A 103 -9.65 -11.05 3.19
C GLY A 103 -10.95 -10.68 2.47
N ASN A 104 -10.98 -10.67 1.14
CA ASN A 104 -12.14 -10.26 0.35
C ASN A 104 -12.83 -11.42 -0.40
N SER A 105 -12.41 -12.66 -0.16
CA SER A 105 -12.98 -13.86 -0.76
C SER A 105 -13.28 -14.93 0.29
N GLU A 106 -14.30 -15.76 0.03
CA GLU A 106 -14.56 -16.93 0.86
C GLU A 106 -13.48 -18.00 0.63
N PRO A 107 -13.17 -18.80 1.67
CA PRO A 107 -13.76 -18.82 3.02
C PRO A 107 -13.08 -17.87 4.02
N GLY A 108 -12.14 -17.06 3.62
CA GLY A 108 -11.24 -16.32 4.51
C GLY A 108 -11.54 -14.81 4.57
N ARG A 109 -12.81 -14.38 4.75
CA ARG A 109 -13.11 -12.96 4.94
C ARG A 109 -12.49 -12.42 6.22
N GLY A 110 -11.82 -11.25 6.12
CA GLY A 110 -11.16 -10.60 7.26
C GLY A 110 -10.69 -9.19 6.92
N PHE A 111 -9.46 -9.04 6.42
CA PHE A 111 -8.95 -7.74 5.98
C PHE A 111 -9.81 -7.21 4.82
N GLY A 112 -10.21 -5.94 4.88
CA GLY A 112 -11.05 -5.30 3.86
C GLY A 112 -10.23 -4.67 2.74
N HIS A 113 -9.67 -3.50 3.00
CA HIS A 113 -8.91 -2.73 2.02
C HIS A 113 -7.97 -1.73 2.69
N THR A 114 -7.01 -1.22 1.92
CA THR A 114 -6.35 0.06 2.17
C THR A 114 -7.06 1.15 1.37
N ALA A 115 -6.88 2.41 1.76
CA ALA A 115 -7.50 3.53 1.04
C ALA A 115 -6.48 4.61 0.70
N ILE A 116 -6.64 5.22 -0.47
CA ILE A 116 -5.91 6.42 -0.88
C ILE A 116 -6.90 7.56 -1.13
N ILE A 117 -6.49 8.78 -0.83
CA ILE A 117 -7.26 9.99 -1.13
C ILE A 117 -6.62 10.69 -2.31
N VAL A 118 -7.45 11.12 -3.27
CA VAL A 118 -7.05 11.91 -4.44
C VAL A 118 -7.88 13.20 -4.52
N ASP A 119 -7.32 14.25 -5.11
CA ASP A 119 -8.04 15.53 -5.23
C ASP A 119 -9.11 15.49 -6.35
N ASN A 120 -8.88 14.69 -7.40
CA ASN A 120 -9.80 14.48 -8.50
C ASN A 120 -9.89 12.98 -8.83
N ILE A 121 -10.98 12.35 -8.44
CA ILE A 121 -11.16 10.90 -8.59
C ILE A 121 -11.38 10.48 -10.05
N GLU A 122 -12.04 11.35 -10.88
CA GLU A 122 -12.24 11.04 -12.29
C GLU A 122 -10.90 11.02 -13.05
N GLU A 123 -10.03 11.98 -12.79
CA GLU A 123 -8.68 12.02 -13.39
C GLU A 123 -7.82 10.84 -12.91
N ALA A 124 -7.88 10.51 -11.62
CA ALA A 124 -7.19 9.35 -11.07
C ALA A 124 -7.66 8.05 -11.72
N CYS A 125 -8.98 7.87 -11.87
CA CYS A 125 -9.54 6.68 -12.53
C CYS A 125 -9.14 6.61 -14.01
N LYS A 126 -9.18 7.71 -14.76
CA LYS A 126 -8.68 7.76 -16.16
C LYS A 126 -7.21 7.38 -16.25
N ARG A 127 -6.39 7.86 -15.31
CA ARG A 127 -4.98 7.47 -15.23
C ARG A 127 -4.84 5.97 -14.98
N PHE A 128 -5.59 5.38 -14.05
CA PHE A 128 -5.56 3.93 -13.80
C PHE A 128 -6.05 3.14 -15.02
N GLU A 129 -7.06 3.59 -15.74
CA GLU A 129 -7.54 2.98 -16.98
C GLU A 129 -6.47 2.96 -18.08
N SER A 130 -5.58 3.95 -18.13
CA SER A 130 -4.49 3.99 -19.11
C SER A 130 -3.46 2.88 -18.96
N PHE A 131 -3.41 2.19 -17.82
CA PHE A 131 -2.56 1.01 -17.60
C PHE A 131 -3.16 -0.29 -18.15
N GLY A 132 -4.40 -0.24 -18.66
CA GLY A 132 -5.08 -1.39 -19.27
C GLY A 132 -5.20 -2.59 -18.33
N ASP A 133 -4.82 -3.77 -18.81
CA ASP A 133 -4.95 -5.04 -18.07
C ASP A 133 -4.07 -5.15 -16.81
N LYS A 134 -3.15 -4.20 -16.61
CA LYS A 134 -2.33 -4.13 -15.39
C LYS A 134 -3.11 -3.62 -14.17
N VAL A 135 -4.29 -3.04 -14.38
CA VAL A 135 -5.19 -2.60 -13.32
C VAL A 135 -6.45 -3.43 -13.30
N LYS A 136 -6.61 -4.21 -12.25
CA LYS A 136 -7.82 -5.01 -12.04
C LYS A 136 -8.85 -4.18 -11.26
N TRP A 137 -9.92 -3.80 -11.94
CA TRP A 137 -11.03 -3.11 -11.31
C TRP A 137 -11.89 -4.06 -10.47
N VAL A 138 -12.20 -3.65 -9.25
CA VAL A 138 -13.17 -4.27 -8.36
C VAL A 138 -14.49 -3.51 -8.43
N LYS A 139 -14.43 -2.16 -8.45
CA LYS A 139 -15.56 -1.26 -8.62
C LYS A 139 -15.11 0.01 -9.34
N ARG A 140 -15.78 0.35 -10.44
CA ARG A 140 -15.58 1.63 -11.15
C ARG A 140 -16.48 2.72 -10.58
N LEU A 141 -16.19 3.98 -10.87
CA LEU A 141 -17.06 5.11 -10.51
C LEU A 141 -18.47 5.00 -11.10
N THR A 142 -18.59 4.37 -12.27
CA THR A 142 -19.86 4.15 -12.97
C THR A 142 -20.71 3.07 -12.34
N ASP A 143 -20.15 2.22 -11.48
CA ASP A 143 -20.83 1.06 -10.92
C ASP A 143 -21.65 1.43 -9.67
N GLY A 144 -22.89 1.00 -9.65
CA GLY A 144 -23.78 1.19 -8.50
C GLY A 144 -24.06 2.66 -8.15
N ASN A 145 -24.44 2.92 -6.91
CA ASN A 145 -24.92 4.23 -6.45
C ASN A 145 -23.83 5.10 -5.79
N MET A 146 -22.71 4.51 -5.36
CA MET A 146 -21.60 5.25 -4.73
C MET A 146 -20.66 5.80 -5.79
N LYS A 147 -20.85 7.07 -6.17
CA LYS A 147 -20.12 7.72 -7.27
C LYS A 147 -18.79 8.38 -6.84
N ASN A 148 -18.54 8.48 -5.53
CA ASN A 148 -17.37 9.18 -4.98
C ASN A 148 -16.24 8.23 -4.56
N ILE A 149 -16.39 6.92 -4.84
CA ILE A 149 -15.40 5.89 -4.52
C ILE A 149 -15.24 4.91 -5.67
N ALA A 150 -14.01 4.45 -5.87
CA ALA A 150 -13.69 3.35 -6.76
C ALA A 150 -12.78 2.36 -6.03
N PHE A 151 -12.67 1.13 -6.54
CA PHE A 151 -11.80 0.11 -6.00
C PHE A 151 -11.02 -0.58 -7.12
N ILE A 152 -9.73 -0.75 -6.90
CA ILE A 152 -8.87 -1.61 -7.71
C ILE A 152 -8.27 -2.69 -6.83
N ALA A 153 -7.86 -3.80 -7.43
CA ALA A 153 -7.13 -4.85 -6.73
C ALA A 153 -5.64 -4.77 -7.06
N ASP A 154 -4.81 -4.98 -6.05
CA ASP A 154 -3.38 -5.18 -6.23
C ASP A 154 -3.09 -6.59 -6.84
N PRO A 155 -1.84 -6.94 -7.16
CA PRO A 155 -1.49 -8.23 -7.75
C PRO A 155 -1.90 -9.45 -6.91
N ASP A 156 -1.92 -9.33 -5.58
CA ASP A 156 -2.33 -10.39 -4.66
C ASP A 156 -3.85 -10.37 -4.36
N GLY A 157 -4.58 -9.41 -4.95
CA GLY A 157 -6.02 -9.26 -4.81
C GLY A 157 -6.46 -8.47 -3.59
N TYR A 158 -5.56 -7.80 -2.87
CA TYR A 158 -5.96 -6.82 -1.86
C TYR A 158 -6.64 -5.63 -2.51
N TRP A 159 -7.73 -5.18 -1.91
CA TRP A 159 -8.45 -4.03 -2.45
C TRP A 159 -7.77 -2.72 -2.02
N VAL A 160 -7.72 -1.79 -2.94
CA VAL A 160 -7.35 -0.39 -2.71
C VAL A 160 -8.54 0.49 -3.06
N GLU A 161 -9.08 1.15 -2.04
CA GLU A 161 -10.14 2.14 -2.19
C GLU A 161 -9.55 3.47 -2.66
N ILE A 162 -10.20 4.10 -3.61
CA ILE A 162 -9.84 5.43 -4.13
C ILE A 162 -10.95 6.38 -3.72
N LEU A 163 -10.61 7.36 -2.88
CA LEU A 163 -11.53 8.35 -2.31
C LEU A 163 -11.28 9.74 -2.90
N ASN A 164 -12.34 10.47 -3.17
CA ASN A 164 -12.23 11.89 -3.48
C ASN A 164 -12.01 12.69 -2.18
N ARG A 165 -11.04 13.61 -2.15
CA ARG A 165 -10.81 14.49 -0.99
C ARG A 165 -12.03 15.35 -0.68
N ALA A 166 -12.79 15.75 -1.68
CA ALA A 166 -14.06 16.45 -1.55
C ALA A 166 -15.24 15.49 -1.30
N PHE A 167 -15.02 14.48 -0.47
CA PHE A 167 -16.08 13.55 -0.04
C PHE A 167 -17.05 14.25 0.93
N ALA A 168 -17.80 15.20 0.42
CA ALA A 168 -18.85 15.91 1.17
C ALA A 168 -20.17 15.80 0.40
#